data_5c7d3ed5e5b5cd0efece2e6f31cc4070
#
_entry.id   5c7d3ed5e5b5cd0efece2e6f31cc4070
#
_cell.length_a   1.000
_cell.length_b   1.000
_cell.length_c   1.000
_cell.angle_alpha   90.00
_cell.angle_beta   90.00
_cell.angle_gamma   90.00
#
_symmetry.space_group_name_H-M   'P 1'
#
loop_
_entity.id
_entity.type
_entity.pdbx_description
1 polymer ?
#
loop_
_entity_poly.entity_id
_entity_poly.type
_entity_poly.pdbx_seq_one_letter_code
_entity_poly.pdbx_strand_id
1 'polypeptide(L)'
;MDQFEKMKVTRQAMNGRMCLMFGGIFLMFSAITSTIMYGINFFMTALEADKGTAEYVELLENAGVGSGLLKGIGICFIAVGIWEVVVGFLSVRNSNRVDKSKFSVKLAISLLITEIVMQVILFFTGLMNLGLLFTAIVLPLFLLWGATRLGKVAKADPERKFAVDPARKKSSQQSQPAAPKKSIRERAAMQAREDAVVPEKQDTVDEEDIADSEESN
;
A
#
# COMPACT_ATOMS: atom_id res chain seq x y z
N MET A 1 22.19 21.58 -12.93
CA MET A 1 21.88 20.15 -12.74
C MET A 1 21.72 19.50 -14.10
N ASP A 2 22.59 18.56 -14.44
CA ASP A 2 22.60 17.87 -15.75
C ASP A 2 21.34 17.01 -15.93
N GLN A 3 21.00 16.73 -17.20
CA GLN A 3 19.83 15.88 -17.50
C GLN A 3 19.94 14.49 -16.85
N PHE A 4 21.15 13.95 -16.78
CA PHE A 4 21.42 12.66 -16.15
C PHE A 4 21.18 12.71 -14.63
N GLU A 5 21.58 13.76 -13.95
CA GLU A 5 21.32 13.95 -12.51
C GLU A 5 19.82 14.10 -12.23
N LYS A 6 19.09 14.86 -13.06
CA LYS A 6 17.63 14.99 -12.94
C LYS A 6 16.93 13.64 -13.08
N MET A 7 17.37 12.82 -14.02
CA MET A 7 16.83 11.48 -14.22
C MET A 7 17.10 10.57 -13.00
N LYS A 8 18.30 10.60 -12.45
CA LYS A 8 18.71 9.84 -11.25
C LYS A 8 17.87 10.24 -10.02
N VAL A 9 17.70 11.54 -9.79
CA VAL A 9 16.87 12.07 -8.68
C VAL A 9 15.41 11.67 -8.86
N THR A 10 14.88 11.74 -10.08
CA THR A 10 13.50 11.31 -10.37
C THR A 10 13.28 9.81 -10.10
N ARG A 11 14.22 8.96 -10.53
CA ARG A 11 14.18 7.52 -10.27
C ARG A 11 14.26 7.20 -8.77
N GLN A 12 15.10 7.90 -8.04
CA GLN A 12 15.18 7.76 -6.58
C GLN A 12 13.89 8.17 -5.88
N ALA A 13 13.26 9.26 -6.33
CA ALA A 13 11.98 9.71 -5.82
C ALA A 13 10.86 8.69 -6.06
N MET A 14 10.77 8.13 -7.28
CA MET A 14 9.80 7.09 -7.61
C MET A 14 9.98 5.84 -6.76
N ASN A 15 11.21 5.33 -6.66
CA ASN A 15 11.49 4.15 -5.85
C ASN A 15 11.16 4.38 -4.37
N GLY A 16 11.57 5.54 -3.80
CA GLY A 16 11.26 5.89 -2.42
C GLY A 16 9.75 5.97 -2.17
N ARG A 17 9.00 6.58 -3.10
CA ARG A 17 7.54 6.63 -3.06
C ARG A 17 6.91 5.24 -3.07
N MET A 18 7.31 4.39 -4.02
CA MET A 18 6.78 3.03 -4.14
C MET A 18 7.03 2.22 -2.87
N CYS A 19 8.25 2.27 -2.31
CA CYS A 19 8.56 1.56 -1.08
C CYS A 19 7.72 2.03 0.11
N LEU A 20 7.49 3.34 0.28
CA LEU A 20 6.64 3.85 1.36
C LEU A 20 5.16 3.51 1.15
N MET A 21 4.68 3.55 -0.09
CA MET A 21 3.29 3.23 -0.41
C MET A 21 3.01 1.73 -0.21
N PHE A 22 3.77 0.86 -0.88
CA PHE A 22 3.57 -0.58 -0.75
C PHE A 22 3.92 -1.09 0.65
N GLY A 23 5.06 -0.65 1.21
CA GLY A 23 5.46 -1.02 2.57
C GLY A 23 4.43 -0.60 3.60
N GLY A 24 3.82 0.59 3.47
CA GLY A 24 2.76 1.05 4.35
C GLY A 24 1.47 0.23 4.22
N ILE A 25 1.07 -0.15 2.99
CA ILE A 25 -0.10 -1.01 2.75
C ILE A 25 0.15 -2.41 3.34
N PHE A 26 1.31 -3.01 3.06
CA PHE A 26 1.66 -4.32 3.62
C PHE A 26 1.76 -4.30 5.14
N LEU A 27 2.30 -3.22 5.73
CA LEU A 27 2.35 -3.06 7.17
C LEU A 27 0.95 -3.01 7.79
N MET A 28 0.01 -2.23 7.24
CA MET A 28 -1.38 -2.20 7.72
C MET A 28 -2.06 -3.56 7.61
N PHE A 29 -1.84 -4.27 6.51
CA PHE A 29 -2.39 -5.60 6.32
C PHE A 29 -1.81 -6.60 7.33
N SER A 30 -0.48 -6.63 7.49
CA SER A 30 0.21 -7.47 8.47
C SER A 30 -0.22 -7.16 9.92
N ALA A 31 -0.37 -5.89 10.25
CA ALA A 31 -0.83 -5.45 11.57
C ALA A 31 -2.19 -6.05 11.93
N ILE A 32 -3.14 -6.02 10.99
CA ILE A 32 -4.51 -6.53 11.22
C ILE A 32 -4.53 -8.06 11.22
N THR A 33 -3.91 -8.70 10.22
CA THR A 33 -4.01 -10.15 10.03
C THR A 33 -3.07 -10.96 10.92
N SER A 34 -2.00 -10.35 11.40
CA SER A 34 -1.00 -11.03 12.24
C SER A 34 -0.95 -10.41 13.63
N THR A 35 -0.40 -9.20 13.77
CA THR A 35 -0.08 -8.61 15.08
C THR A 35 -1.31 -8.51 15.99
N ILE A 36 -2.41 -7.92 15.52
CA ILE A 36 -3.65 -7.79 16.29
C ILE A 36 -4.29 -9.15 16.58
N MET A 37 -4.33 -10.05 15.59
CA MET A 37 -4.91 -11.38 15.77
C MET A 37 -4.12 -12.22 16.78
N TYR A 38 -2.78 -12.16 16.76
CA TYR A 38 -1.97 -12.80 17.82
C TYR A 38 -2.25 -12.20 19.19
N GLY A 39 -2.39 -10.89 19.29
CA GLY A 39 -2.76 -10.22 20.52
C GLY A 39 -4.10 -10.69 21.07
N ILE A 40 -5.12 -10.77 20.21
CA ILE A 40 -6.45 -11.28 20.57
C ILE A 40 -6.36 -12.75 21.01
N ASN A 41 -5.65 -13.58 20.26
CA ASN A 41 -5.50 -15.00 20.61
C ASN A 41 -4.83 -15.21 21.97
N PHE A 42 -3.72 -14.51 22.25
CA PHE A 42 -3.06 -14.58 23.56
C PHE A 42 -3.98 -14.14 24.69
N PHE A 43 -4.71 -13.04 24.47
CA PHE A 43 -5.65 -12.54 25.48
C PHE A 43 -6.80 -13.52 25.73
N MET A 44 -7.39 -14.10 24.68
CA MET A 44 -8.49 -15.07 24.80
C MET A 44 -8.02 -16.38 25.43
N THR A 45 -6.84 -16.91 25.03
CA THR A 45 -6.24 -18.09 25.66
C THR A 45 -6.06 -17.90 27.15
N ALA A 46 -5.56 -16.74 27.57
CA ALA A 46 -5.38 -16.44 28.98
C ALA A 46 -6.72 -16.31 29.75
N LEU A 47 -7.77 -15.78 29.10
CA LEU A 47 -9.11 -15.71 29.69
C LEU A 47 -9.73 -17.10 29.89
N GLU A 48 -9.60 -18.00 28.91
CA GLU A 48 -10.10 -19.37 29.01
C GLU A 48 -9.35 -20.17 30.07
N ALA A 49 -8.05 -19.97 30.21
CA ALA A 49 -7.27 -20.57 31.30
C ALA A 49 -7.74 -20.09 32.70
N ASP A 50 -8.07 -18.80 32.83
CA ASP A 50 -8.59 -18.27 34.12
C ASP A 50 -9.98 -18.83 34.49
N LYS A 51 -10.78 -19.23 33.48
CA LYS A 51 -12.05 -19.93 33.71
C LYS A 51 -11.87 -21.39 34.16
N GLY A 52 -10.62 -21.89 34.17
CA GLY A 52 -10.29 -23.25 34.53
C GLY A 52 -10.51 -24.27 33.43
N THR A 53 -10.55 -23.86 32.17
CA THR A 53 -10.63 -24.78 31.03
C THR A 53 -9.33 -25.59 30.96
N ALA A 54 -9.41 -26.91 31.22
CA ALA A 54 -8.26 -27.79 31.43
C ALA A 54 -7.23 -27.70 30.28
N GLU A 55 -7.68 -27.67 29.04
CA GLU A 55 -6.82 -27.58 27.85
C GLU A 55 -5.91 -26.34 27.86
N TYR A 56 -6.47 -25.18 28.20
CA TYR A 56 -5.73 -23.92 28.22
C TYR A 56 -4.85 -23.77 29.45
N VAL A 57 -5.24 -24.37 30.60
CA VAL A 57 -4.42 -24.43 31.82
C VAL A 57 -3.18 -25.27 31.55
N GLU A 58 -3.33 -26.47 30.98
CA GLU A 58 -2.23 -27.34 30.61
C GLU A 58 -1.30 -26.72 29.58
N LEU A 59 -1.85 -26.00 28.60
CA LEU A 59 -1.07 -25.29 27.59
C LEU A 59 -0.19 -24.20 28.21
N LEU A 60 -0.72 -23.44 29.17
CA LEU A 60 0.04 -22.41 29.89
C LEU A 60 1.11 -23.01 30.81
N GLU A 61 0.80 -24.09 31.50
CA GLU A 61 1.75 -24.82 32.35
C GLU A 61 2.91 -25.38 31.54
N ASN A 62 2.62 -26.01 30.40
CA ASN A 62 3.61 -26.51 29.48
C ASN A 62 4.51 -25.41 28.88
N ALA A 63 3.93 -24.23 28.63
CA ALA A 63 4.67 -23.04 28.17
C ALA A 63 5.45 -22.33 29.29
N GLY A 64 5.19 -22.66 30.57
CA GLY A 64 5.79 -21.97 31.72
C GLY A 64 5.37 -20.52 31.85
N VAL A 65 4.21 -20.13 31.29
CA VAL A 65 3.73 -18.75 31.21
C VAL A 65 2.45 -18.60 32.04
N GLY A 66 2.43 -17.67 32.98
CA GLY A 66 1.22 -17.38 33.76
C GLY A 66 0.16 -16.62 32.93
N SER A 67 -1.13 -16.87 33.24
CA SER A 67 -2.26 -16.23 32.52
C SER A 67 -2.20 -14.69 32.54
N GLY A 68 -1.79 -14.11 33.66
CA GLY A 68 -1.63 -12.65 33.80
C GLY A 68 -0.57 -12.07 32.86
N LEU A 69 0.57 -12.78 32.72
CA LEU A 69 1.63 -12.38 31.79
C LEU A 69 1.15 -12.47 30.32
N LEU A 70 0.46 -13.56 29.98
CA LEU A 70 -0.06 -13.76 28.62
C LEU A 70 -1.12 -12.71 28.25
N LYS A 71 -1.99 -12.30 29.20
CA LYS A 71 -2.91 -11.15 28.99
C LYS A 71 -2.15 -9.86 28.72
N GLY A 72 -1.11 -9.59 29.52
CA GLY A 72 -0.27 -8.41 29.32
C GLY A 72 0.38 -8.38 27.93
N ILE A 73 0.95 -9.50 27.51
CA ILE A 73 1.53 -9.64 26.16
C ILE A 73 0.46 -9.43 25.08
N GLY A 74 -0.73 -10.02 25.23
CA GLY A 74 -1.84 -9.86 24.30
C GLY A 74 -2.26 -8.40 24.12
N ILE A 75 -2.39 -7.65 25.21
CA ILE A 75 -2.71 -6.21 25.18
C ILE A 75 -1.58 -5.42 24.51
N CYS A 76 -0.32 -5.73 24.79
CA CYS A 76 0.82 -5.09 24.16
C CYS A 76 0.82 -5.32 22.63
N PHE A 77 0.52 -6.55 22.17
CA PHE A 77 0.41 -6.86 20.74
C PHE A 77 -0.70 -6.06 20.06
N ILE A 78 -1.87 -5.94 20.68
CA ILE A 78 -2.97 -5.12 20.16
C ILE A 78 -2.54 -3.65 20.04
N ALA A 79 -1.88 -3.12 21.07
CA ALA A 79 -1.39 -1.74 21.05
C ALA A 79 -0.33 -1.50 19.97
N VAL A 80 0.61 -2.45 19.79
CA VAL A 80 1.63 -2.40 18.73
C VAL A 80 0.98 -2.52 17.36
N GLY A 81 0.03 -3.42 17.17
CA GLY A 81 -0.70 -3.55 15.89
C GLY A 81 -1.46 -2.28 15.52
N ILE A 82 -2.10 -1.61 16.47
CA ILE A 82 -2.72 -0.28 16.23
C ILE A 82 -1.65 0.73 15.81
N TRP A 83 -0.48 0.74 16.47
CA TRP A 83 0.63 1.60 16.11
C TRP A 83 1.16 1.32 14.69
N GLU A 84 1.31 0.05 14.31
CA GLU A 84 1.67 -0.36 12.95
C GLU A 84 0.69 0.16 11.90
N VAL A 85 -0.63 0.06 12.16
CA VAL A 85 -1.67 0.62 11.27
C VAL A 85 -1.50 2.12 11.11
N VAL A 86 -1.26 2.87 12.19
CA VAL A 86 -1.04 4.32 12.14
C VAL A 86 0.22 4.66 11.34
N VAL A 87 1.33 3.96 11.60
CA VAL A 87 2.59 4.17 10.87
C VAL A 87 2.43 3.81 9.39
N GLY A 88 1.76 2.71 9.06
CA GLY A 88 1.44 2.30 7.70
C GLY A 88 0.63 3.36 6.97
N PHE A 89 -0.45 3.84 7.57
CA PHE A 89 -1.27 4.91 7.01
C PHE A 89 -0.49 6.21 6.77
N LEU A 90 0.31 6.64 7.76
CA LEU A 90 1.13 7.84 7.63
C LEU A 90 2.22 7.68 6.55
N SER A 91 2.77 6.47 6.38
CA SER A 91 3.74 6.15 5.35
C SER A 91 3.13 6.26 3.96
N VAL A 92 1.93 5.72 3.75
CA VAL A 92 1.18 5.86 2.50
C VAL A 92 0.86 7.32 2.22
N ARG A 93 0.33 8.06 3.21
CA ARG A 93 0.00 9.48 3.08
C ARG A 93 1.22 10.34 2.73
N ASN A 94 2.37 10.03 3.32
CA ASN A 94 3.61 10.79 3.11
C ASN A 94 4.45 10.27 1.93
N SER A 95 4.06 9.17 1.28
CA SER A 95 4.83 8.54 0.21
C SER A 95 5.13 9.49 -0.96
N ASN A 96 4.25 10.43 -1.25
CA ASN A 96 4.41 11.40 -2.31
C ASN A 96 5.01 12.74 -1.84
N ARG A 97 5.38 12.88 -0.57
CA ARG A 97 5.85 14.13 0.03
C ARG A 97 7.30 14.04 0.43
N VAL A 98 8.16 14.64 -0.38
CA VAL A 98 9.62 14.66 -0.17
C VAL A 98 9.98 15.51 1.06
N ASP A 99 9.23 16.60 1.30
CA ASP A 99 9.40 17.49 2.45
C ASP A 99 9.22 16.77 3.80
N LYS A 100 8.41 15.70 3.84
CA LYS A 100 8.14 14.91 5.04
C LYS A 100 9.02 13.68 5.20
N SER A 101 10.06 13.52 4.37
CA SER A 101 10.96 12.37 4.42
C SER A 101 11.62 12.17 5.78
N LYS A 102 12.06 13.25 6.44
CA LYS A 102 12.63 13.19 7.81
C LYS A 102 11.64 12.63 8.84
N PHE A 103 10.35 13.00 8.72
CA PHE A 103 9.31 12.49 9.60
C PHE A 103 9.06 10.99 9.32
N SER A 104 8.99 10.58 8.06
CA SER A 104 8.84 9.17 7.68
C SER A 104 10.02 8.31 8.16
N VAL A 105 11.26 8.83 8.15
CA VAL A 105 12.43 8.14 8.74
C VAL A 105 12.24 7.94 10.25
N LYS A 106 11.81 8.98 10.97
CA LYS A 106 11.57 8.88 12.43
C LYS A 106 10.49 7.85 12.75
N LEU A 107 9.40 7.82 11.97
CA LEU A 107 8.34 6.82 12.13
C LEU A 107 8.85 5.40 11.90
N ALA A 108 9.61 5.17 10.83
CA ALA A 108 10.17 3.85 10.53
C ALA A 108 11.15 3.37 11.62
N ILE A 109 11.97 4.27 12.16
CA ILE A 109 12.89 3.96 13.28
C ILE A 109 12.08 3.66 14.56
N SER A 110 11.09 4.47 14.90
CA SER A 110 10.23 4.24 16.06
C SER A 110 9.55 2.87 15.97
N LEU A 111 8.99 2.53 14.80
CA LEU A 111 8.40 1.22 14.57
C LEU A 111 9.42 0.09 14.75
N LEU A 112 10.61 0.21 14.14
CA LEU A 112 11.65 -0.80 14.26
C LEU A 112 12.07 -1.04 15.72
N ILE A 113 12.19 0.03 16.52
CA ILE A 113 12.51 -0.09 17.95
C ILE A 113 11.39 -0.81 18.69
N THR A 114 10.12 -0.44 18.44
CA THR A 114 8.96 -1.08 19.07
C THR A 114 8.92 -2.57 18.74
N GLU A 115 9.15 -2.94 17.48
CA GLU A 115 9.20 -4.34 17.06
C GLU A 115 10.33 -5.13 17.72
N ILE A 116 11.53 -4.56 17.77
CA ILE A 116 12.66 -5.21 18.45
C ILE A 116 12.34 -5.45 19.93
N VAL A 117 11.76 -4.47 20.63
CA VAL A 117 11.37 -4.62 22.03
C VAL A 117 10.36 -5.76 22.20
N MET A 118 9.35 -5.84 21.32
CA MET A 118 8.37 -6.93 21.35
C MET A 118 9.02 -8.30 21.09
N GLN A 119 9.94 -8.40 20.14
CA GLN A 119 10.65 -9.66 19.86
C GLN A 119 11.53 -10.09 21.03
N VAL A 120 12.16 -9.16 21.74
CA VAL A 120 12.91 -9.44 22.96
C VAL A 120 12.01 -10.00 24.05
N ILE A 121 10.82 -9.42 24.26
CA ILE A 121 9.84 -9.92 25.22
C ILE A 121 9.40 -11.34 24.86
N LEU A 122 9.08 -11.61 23.59
CA LEU A 122 8.69 -12.93 23.11
C LEU A 122 9.82 -13.97 23.25
N PHE A 123 11.06 -13.55 23.04
CA PHE A 123 12.22 -14.42 23.23
C PHE A 123 12.35 -14.88 24.69
N PHE A 124 12.25 -13.96 25.66
CA PHE A 124 12.36 -14.30 27.07
C PHE A 124 11.17 -15.09 27.60
N THR A 125 10.00 -14.99 26.98
CA THR A 125 8.80 -15.76 27.34
C THR A 125 8.70 -17.11 26.62
N GLY A 126 9.63 -17.44 25.73
CA GLY A 126 9.60 -18.68 24.94
C GLY A 126 8.51 -18.72 23.86
N LEU A 127 7.80 -17.60 23.63
CA LEU A 127 6.69 -17.49 22.66
C LEU A 127 7.15 -16.99 21.29
N MET A 128 8.46 -16.98 21.04
CA MET A 128 9.03 -16.45 19.79
C MET A 128 8.63 -17.30 18.59
N ASN A 129 8.16 -16.63 17.52
CA ASN A 129 7.83 -17.24 16.24
C ASN A 129 8.70 -16.63 15.14
N LEU A 130 9.39 -17.46 14.35
CA LEU A 130 10.26 -17.02 13.26
C LEU A 130 9.51 -16.24 12.17
N GLY A 131 8.26 -16.57 11.91
CA GLY A 131 7.43 -15.84 10.93
C GLY A 131 7.15 -14.40 11.39
N LEU A 132 6.82 -14.22 12.66
CA LEU A 132 6.63 -12.89 13.27
C LEU A 132 7.94 -12.11 13.28
N LEU A 133 9.06 -12.71 13.60
CA LEU A 133 10.37 -12.07 13.58
C LEU A 133 10.71 -11.52 12.19
N PHE A 134 10.44 -12.29 11.15
CA PHE A 134 10.72 -11.88 9.78
C PHE A 134 9.90 -10.65 9.38
N THR A 135 8.59 -10.65 9.62
CA THR A 135 7.71 -9.51 9.30
C THR A 135 8.05 -8.29 10.14
N ALA A 136 8.32 -8.46 11.43
CA ALA A 136 8.69 -7.40 12.36
C ALA A 136 9.98 -6.65 11.97
N ILE A 137 10.91 -7.30 11.29
CA ILE A 137 12.17 -6.67 10.88
C ILE A 137 12.09 -6.16 9.43
N VAL A 138 11.58 -6.97 8.51
CA VAL A 138 11.64 -6.66 7.06
C VAL A 138 10.76 -5.46 6.70
N LEU A 139 9.54 -5.38 7.24
CA LEU A 139 8.64 -4.29 6.89
C LEU A 139 9.13 -2.91 7.36
N PRO A 140 9.57 -2.71 8.63
CA PRO A 140 10.15 -1.44 9.05
C PRO A 140 11.42 -1.07 8.29
N LEU A 141 12.30 -2.04 7.97
CA LEU A 141 13.50 -1.79 7.16
C LEU A 141 13.13 -1.35 5.74
N PHE A 142 12.11 -1.94 5.15
CA PHE A 142 11.63 -1.56 3.82
C PHE A 142 11.08 -0.12 3.82
N LEU A 143 10.32 0.27 4.84
CA LEU A 143 9.86 1.64 5.04
C LEU A 143 11.02 2.61 5.26
N LEU A 144 12.00 2.22 6.08
CA LEU A 144 13.19 3.02 6.35
C LEU A 144 14.00 3.26 5.07
N TRP A 145 14.16 2.23 4.25
CA TRP A 145 14.84 2.34 2.96
C TRP A 145 14.11 3.28 2.00
N GLY A 146 12.77 3.20 1.92
CA GLY A 146 11.96 4.12 1.14
C GLY A 146 12.09 5.57 1.63
N ALA A 147 11.98 5.80 2.94
CA ALA A 147 12.07 7.11 3.55
C ALA A 147 13.47 7.75 3.37
N THR A 148 14.53 6.96 3.50
CA THR A 148 15.93 7.45 3.30
C THR A 148 16.17 7.83 1.85
N ARG A 149 15.58 7.11 0.87
CA ARG A 149 15.66 7.49 -0.55
C ARG A 149 14.98 8.83 -0.82
N LEU A 150 13.79 9.06 -0.26
CA LEU A 150 13.13 10.37 -0.35
C LEU A 150 13.96 11.46 0.37
N GLY A 151 14.63 11.15 1.47
CA GLY A 151 15.54 12.05 2.17
C GLY A 151 16.75 12.48 1.32
N LYS A 152 17.29 11.57 0.51
CA LYS A 152 18.35 11.91 -0.46
C LYS A 152 17.85 12.86 -1.55
N VAL A 153 16.64 12.65 -2.03
CA VAL A 153 15.99 13.55 -3.01
C VAL A 153 15.77 14.93 -2.40
N ALA A 154 15.31 15.02 -1.15
CA ALA A 154 15.12 16.30 -0.45
C ALA A 154 16.43 17.10 -0.28
N LYS A 155 17.58 16.41 -0.18
CA LYS A 155 18.90 17.06 -0.11
C LYS A 155 19.41 17.50 -1.49
N ALA A 156 19.14 16.71 -2.53
CA ALA A 156 19.59 16.99 -3.89
C ALA A 156 18.75 18.09 -4.58
N ASP A 157 17.47 18.17 -4.26
CA ASP A 157 16.51 19.12 -4.82
C ASP A 157 15.59 19.67 -3.71
N PRO A 158 16.04 20.70 -2.96
CA PRO A 158 15.29 21.24 -1.81
C PRO A 158 13.93 21.85 -2.18
N GLU A 159 13.80 22.34 -3.41
CA GLU A 159 12.55 22.94 -3.90
C GLU A 159 11.49 21.88 -4.24
N ARG A 160 11.90 20.64 -4.41
CA ARG A 160 11.03 19.53 -4.75
C ARG A 160 10.20 19.09 -3.54
N LYS A 161 8.96 19.55 -3.46
CA LYS A 161 8.03 19.18 -2.38
C LYS A 161 7.38 17.81 -2.59
N PHE A 162 7.21 17.39 -3.84
CA PHE A 162 6.53 16.15 -4.23
C PHE A 162 7.45 15.24 -5.05
N ALA A 163 7.29 13.94 -4.90
CA ALA A 163 8.07 12.95 -5.63
C ALA A 163 7.76 12.95 -7.14
N VAL A 164 6.53 13.30 -7.51
CA VAL A 164 6.11 13.54 -8.89
C VAL A 164 6.03 15.03 -9.12
N ASP A 165 6.74 15.53 -10.14
CA ASP A 165 6.79 16.94 -10.46
C ASP A 165 5.39 17.48 -10.85
N PRO A 166 4.78 18.36 -10.05
CA PRO A 166 3.47 18.94 -10.37
C PRO A 166 3.50 19.82 -11.64
N ALA A 167 4.68 20.33 -12.01
CA ALA A 167 4.86 21.10 -13.24
C ALA A 167 4.59 20.27 -14.48
N ARG A 168 4.89 18.96 -14.46
CA ARG A 168 4.63 18.05 -15.58
C ARG A 168 3.12 17.81 -15.82
N LYS A 169 2.31 17.88 -14.76
CA LYS A 169 0.84 17.85 -14.88
C LYS A 169 0.29 19.14 -15.46
N LYS A 170 0.86 20.29 -15.13
CA LYS A 170 0.44 21.58 -15.69
C LYS A 170 0.88 21.71 -17.15
N SER A 171 2.06 21.28 -17.53
CA SER A 171 2.52 21.33 -18.93
C SER A 171 1.76 20.35 -19.83
N SER A 172 1.38 19.16 -19.36
CA SER A 172 0.55 18.23 -20.13
C SER A 172 -0.92 18.66 -20.23
N GLN A 173 -1.42 19.49 -19.30
CA GLN A 173 -2.74 20.11 -19.40
C GLN A 173 -2.72 21.42 -20.19
N GLN A 174 -1.58 22.10 -20.24
CA GLN A 174 -1.43 23.37 -20.98
C GLN A 174 -0.98 23.14 -22.43
N SER A 175 -0.46 21.99 -22.79
CA SER A 175 -0.12 21.59 -24.16
C SER A 175 -1.26 20.88 -24.92
N GLN A 176 -2.42 20.68 -24.30
CA GLN A 176 -3.65 20.55 -25.08
C GLN A 176 -4.12 22.00 -25.38
N PRO A 177 -4.02 22.47 -26.63
CA PRO A 177 -4.71 23.68 -27.04
C PRO A 177 -6.16 23.45 -26.59
N ALA A 178 -6.68 24.36 -25.79
CA ALA A 178 -8.10 24.32 -25.47
C ALA A 178 -8.83 24.26 -26.79
N ALA A 179 -9.29 23.08 -27.18
CA ALA A 179 -10.16 22.95 -28.33
C ALA A 179 -11.29 23.93 -28.05
N PRO A 180 -11.55 24.90 -28.95
CA PRO A 180 -12.56 25.89 -28.73
C PRO A 180 -13.81 25.12 -28.32
N LYS A 181 -14.35 25.44 -27.13
CA LYS A 181 -15.60 24.87 -26.65
C LYS A 181 -16.66 25.22 -27.69
N LYS A 182 -16.78 24.40 -28.73
CA LYS A 182 -17.87 24.55 -29.70
C LYS A 182 -19.15 24.54 -28.90
N SER A 183 -19.91 25.61 -29.04
CA SER A 183 -21.17 25.77 -28.31
C SER A 183 -22.06 24.56 -28.59
N ILE A 184 -22.91 24.19 -27.66
CA ILE A 184 -23.84 23.06 -27.83
C ILE A 184 -24.65 23.22 -29.09
N ARG A 185 -24.93 24.47 -29.51
CA ARG A 185 -25.57 24.82 -30.77
C ARG A 185 -24.75 24.45 -32.03
N GLU A 186 -23.42 24.63 -32.00
CA GLU A 186 -22.54 24.25 -33.13
C GLU A 186 -22.38 22.73 -33.25
N ARG A 187 -22.40 21.99 -32.13
CA ARG A 187 -22.40 20.52 -32.18
C ARG A 187 -23.70 19.97 -32.71
N ALA A 188 -24.86 20.52 -32.31
CA ALA A 188 -26.16 20.16 -32.84
C ALA A 188 -26.29 20.49 -34.37
N ALA A 189 -25.74 21.61 -34.82
CA ALA A 189 -25.75 22.00 -36.24
C ALA A 189 -24.79 21.12 -37.11
N MET A 190 -23.69 20.61 -36.55
CA MET A 190 -22.83 19.65 -37.26
C MET A 190 -23.48 18.26 -37.32
N GLN A 191 -24.13 17.81 -36.29
CA GLN A 191 -24.83 16.51 -36.24
C GLN A 191 -26.02 16.51 -37.22
N ALA A 192 -26.79 17.60 -37.29
CA ALA A 192 -27.87 17.76 -38.26
C ALA A 192 -27.40 17.86 -39.72
N ARG A 193 -26.13 18.25 -39.98
CA ARG A 193 -25.52 18.21 -41.31
C ARG A 193 -24.99 16.85 -41.70
N GLU A 194 -24.50 16.06 -40.75
CA GLU A 194 -24.00 14.71 -40.95
C GLU A 194 -25.16 13.75 -41.25
N ASP A 195 -26.30 13.92 -40.56
CA ASP A 195 -27.51 13.13 -40.79
C ASP A 195 -28.22 13.47 -42.12
N ALA A 196 -27.93 14.64 -42.70
CA ALA A 196 -28.50 15.08 -44.00
C ALA A 196 -27.69 14.60 -45.23
N VAL A 197 -26.57 13.93 -45.05
CA VAL A 197 -25.65 13.47 -46.12
C VAL A 197 -25.54 11.94 -46.16
N VAL A 198 -26.57 11.23 -45.81
CA VAL A 198 -26.67 9.78 -46.10
C VAL A 198 -27.35 9.62 -47.46
N PRO A 199 -26.66 9.31 -48.57
CA PRO A 199 -27.31 8.93 -49.79
C PRO A 199 -27.87 7.52 -49.62
N GLU A 200 -29.14 7.42 -49.82
CA GLU A 200 -29.93 6.25 -50.13
C GLU A 200 -29.16 5.33 -51.08
N LYS A 201 -28.70 4.19 -50.60
CA LYS A 201 -28.14 3.13 -51.47
C LYS A 201 -29.10 1.96 -51.49
N GLN A 202 -29.75 1.89 -52.63
CA GLN A 202 -30.61 0.85 -53.17
C GLN A 202 -30.20 -0.58 -52.79
N ASP A 203 -31.27 -1.32 -52.48
CA ASP A 203 -31.38 -2.77 -52.52
C ASP A 203 -30.86 -3.36 -53.83
N THR A 204 -29.97 -4.32 -53.78
CA THR A 204 -29.92 -5.42 -54.72
C THR A 204 -29.78 -6.71 -53.93
N VAL A 205 -30.84 -7.43 -53.99
CA VAL A 205 -30.97 -8.84 -53.74
C VAL A 205 -30.07 -9.61 -54.67
N ASP A 206 -29.25 -10.50 -54.16
CA ASP A 206 -28.87 -11.72 -54.86
C ASP A 206 -28.75 -12.87 -53.85
N GLU A 207 -29.61 -13.81 -54.09
CA GLU A 207 -29.75 -15.15 -53.57
C GLU A 207 -28.62 -16.04 -54.12
N GLU A 208 -28.44 -17.17 -53.50
CA GLU A 208 -27.57 -18.34 -53.79
C GLU A 208 -26.23 -18.31 -53.04
N ASP A 209 -25.83 -19.30 -52.24
CA ASP A 209 -25.99 -20.73 -52.37
C ASP A 209 -25.77 -21.44 -51.01
N ILE A 210 -26.51 -22.48 -50.86
CA ILE A 210 -26.43 -23.56 -49.89
C ILE A 210 -25.21 -24.43 -50.23
N ALA A 211 -24.45 -24.88 -49.27
CA ALA A 211 -24.01 -26.26 -49.16
C ALA A 211 -22.98 -26.48 -48.06
N ASP A 212 -23.38 -27.31 -47.12
CA ASP A 212 -22.67 -28.48 -46.56
C ASP A 212 -21.18 -28.40 -46.27
N SER A 213 -20.84 -28.64 -45.03
CA SER A 213 -20.19 -29.90 -44.66
C SER A 213 -19.96 -30.02 -43.17
N GLU A 214 -20.57 -31.05 -42.68
CA GLU A 214 -20.30 -31.78 -41.46
C GLU A 214 -18.87 -32.26 -41.31
N GLU A 215 -18.55 -32.59 -40.09
CA GLU A 215 -17.62 -33.64 -39.65
C GLU A 215 -16.14 -33.31 -39.42
N SER A 216 -15.85 -33.66 -38.22
CA SER A 216 -14.70 -34.44 -37.74
C SER A 216 -13.70 -33.78 -36.79
N ASN A 217 -13.78 -34.31 -35.65
CA ASN A 217 -12.85 -34.73 -34.61
C ASN A 217 -12.65 -33.85 -33.41
#